data_5f56292478d9af170cfb4d7f2512203c
#
_entry.id   5f56292478d9af170cfb4d7f2512203c
#
_cell.length_a   1.000
_cell.length_b   1.000
_cell.length_c   1.000
_cell.angle_alpha   90.00
_cell.angle_beta   90.00
_cell.angle_gamma   90.00
#
_symmetry.space_group_name_H-M   'P 1'
#
loop_
_entity.id
_entity.type
_entity.pdbx_description
1 polymer ?
#
loop_
_entity_poly.entity_id
_entity_poly.type
_entity_poly.pdbx_seq_one_letter_code
_entity_poly.pdbx_strand_id
1 'polypeptide(L)'
;GQQRAVAAISKAFQAHSGQVVLVDGVTGSGKTEVYLRAIEEVVRSGRSAIVLVPEISLTPQTVARFRGRFGDMVAVLHSRMGTGERFDQWDFIRSGEARVIVGARSALFAPVADLGLIVIDEEHEASYKQDSAPRYVTRDVAAWMARERGAALVLGSATPSIEALFRVQHDPTWTAV
;
A
#
# COMPACT_ATOMS: atom_id res chain seq x y z
N GLY A 1 -12.57 -6.37 -14.74
CA GLY A 1 -12.38 -5.10 -14.24
C GLY A 1 -12.23 -4.93 -12.76
N GLN A 2 -12.78 -3.87 -12.26
CA GLN A 2 -12.64 -3.49 -10.85
C GLN A 2 -13.14 -4.56 -9.89
N GLN A 3 -14.26 -5.19 -10.18
CA GLN A 3 -14.83 -6.22 -9.30
C GLN A 3 -13.92 -7.43 -9.16
N ARG A 4 -13.27 -7.83 -10.25
CA ARG A 4 -12.32 -8.96 -10.21
C ARG A 4 -11.11 -8.62 -9.37
N ALA A 5 -10.59 -7.40 -9.50
CA ALA A 5 -9.45 -6.95 -8.72
C ALA A 5 -9.81 -6.88 -7.23
N VAL A 6 -10.95 -6.28 -6.89
CA VAL A 6 -11.41 -6.21 -5.50
C VAL A 6 -11.58 -7.61 -4.91
N ALA A 7 -12.19 -8.54 -5.67
CA ALA A 7 -12.39 -9.91 -5.20
C ALA A 7 -11.07 -10.64 -4.98
N ALA A 8 -10.08 -10.45 -5.86
CA ALA A 8 -8.77 -11.06 -5.71
C ALA A 8 -8.04 -10.53 -4.47
N ILE A 9 -8.13 -9.23 -4.21
CA ILE A 9 -7.52 -8.62 -3.02
C ILE A 9 -8.22 -9.10 -1.76
N SER A 10 -9.55 -9.18 -1.77
CA SER A 10 -10.31 -9.69 -0.63
C SER A 10 -9.89 -11.12 -0.27
N LYS A 11 -9.75 -11.98 -1.27
CA LYS A 11 -9.30 -13.36 -1.07
C LYS A 11 -7.90 -13.39 -0.48
N ALA A 12 -6.98 -12.57 -1.00
CA ALA A 12 -5.61 -12.49 -0.50
C ALA A 12 -5.58 -12.00 0.95
N PHE A 13 -6.39 -10.99 1.26
CA PHE A 13 -6.50 -10.46 2.61
C PHE A 13 -7.03 -11.51 3.59
N GLN A 14 -8.07 -12.23 3.22
CA GLN A 14 -8.69 -13.24 4.08
C GLN A 14 -7.80 -14.46 4.30
N ALA A 15 -6.83 -14.70 3.42
CA ALA A 15 -5.89 -15.80 3.57
C ALA A 15 -4.87 -15.58 4.70
N HIS A 16 -4.60 -14.34 5.09
CA HIS A 16 -3.64 -13.96 6.15
C HIS A 16 -2.25 -14.59 5.98
N SER A 17 -1.79 -14.74 4.72
CA SER A 17 -0.57 -15.50 4.41
C SER A 17 0.46 -14.73 3.60
N GLY A 18 0.29 -13.42 3.44
CA GLY A 18 1.24 -12.62 2.68
C GLY A 18 1.11 -12.75 1.17
N GLN A 19 -0.09 -13.06 0.68
CA GLN A 19 -0.32 -13.14 -0.75
C GLN A 19 -0.20 -11.78 -1.42
N VAL A 20 0.28 -11.79 -2.67
CA VAL A 20 0.51 -10.59 -3.46
C VAL A 20 -0.41 -10.57 -4.67
N VAL A 21 -1.09 -9.45 -4.89
CA VAL A 21 -1.98 -9.23 -6.03
C VAL A 21 -1.41 -8.09 -6.88
N LEU A 22 -1.06 -8.40 -8.12
CA LEU A 22 -0.63 -7.40 -9.09
C LEU A 22 -1.85 -6.91 -9.86
N VAL A 23 -2.18 -5.63 -9.69
CA VAL A 23 -3.29 -4.98 -10.40
C VAL A 23 -2.72 -4.28 -11.62
N ASP A 24 -2.91 -4.89 -12.77
CA ASP A 24 -2.42 -4.40 -14.06
C ASP A 24 -3.53 -3.60 -14.72
N GLY A 25 -3.36 -2.29 -14.83
CA GLY A 25 -4.34 -1.42 -15.43
C GLY A 25 -3.76 -0.09 -15.84
N VAL A 26 -4.24 0.43 -16.95
CA VAL A 26 -3.80 1.72 -17.47
C VAL A 26 -4.23 2.86 -16.54
N THR A 27 -3.53 3.99 -16.64
CA THR A 27 -3.89 5.21 -15.91
C THR A 27 -5.34 5.58 -16.20
N GLY A 28 -6.10 5.90 -15.17
CA GLY A 28 -7.52 6.22 -15.32
C GLY A 28 -8.44 5.01 -15.36
N SER A 29 -7.91 3.79 -15.17
CA SER A 29 -8.71 2.57 -15.17
C SER A 29 -9.46 2.32 -13.86
N GLY A 30 -9.36 3.23 -12.91
CA GLY A 30 -10.02 3.09 -11.62
C GLY A 30 -9.25 2.28 -10.58
N LYS A 31 -7.93 2.17 -10.72
CA LYS A 31 -7.12 1.46 -9.74
C LYS A 31 -7.29 2.02 -8.33
N THR A 32 -7.37 3.34 -8.19
CA THR A 32 -7.54 3.97 -6.88
C THR A 32 -8.86 3.54 -6.23
N GLU A 33 -9.94 3.42 -6.99
CA GLU A 33 -11.21 2.93 -6.46
C GLU A 33 -11.09 1.49 -5.97
N VAL A 34 -10.32 0.66 -6.68
CA VAL A 34 -10.03 -0.70 -6.23
C VAL A 34 -9.33 -0.68 -4.87
N TYR A 35 -8.32 0.18 -4.72
CA TYR A 35 -7.62 0.32 -3.44
C TYR A 35 -8.56 0.76 -2.32
N LEU A 36 -9.39 1.77 -2.59
CA LEU A 36 -10.33 2.29 -1.59
C LEU A 36 -11.29 1.21 -1.11
N ARG A 37 -11.83 0.40 -2.02
CA ARG A 37 -12.73 -0.70 -1.67
C ARG A 37 -12.02 -1.77 -0.85
N ALA A 38 -10.79 -2.12 -1.23
CA ALA A 38 -10.02 -3.10 -0.49
C ALA A 38 -9.71 -2.60 0.93
N ILE A 39 -9.35 -1.34 1.07
CA ILE A 39 -9.05 -0.72 2.36
C ILE A 39 -10.31 -0.70 3.25
N GLU A 40 -11.49 -0.45 2.68
CA GLU A 40 -12.73 -0.48 3.44
C GLU A 40 -12.95 -1.82 4.14
N GLU A 41 -12.69 -2.92 3.46
CA GLU A 41 -12.81 -4.25 4.06
C GLU A 41 -11.82 -4.42 5.21
N VAL A 42 -10.57 -4.00 5.01
CA VAL A 42 -9.51 -4.12 6.01
C VAL A 42 -9.86 -3.32 7.27
N VAL A 43 -10.26 -2.06 7.10
CA VAL A 43 -10.64 -1.19 8.22
C VAL A 43 -11.87 -1.73 8.94
N ARG A 44 -12.85 -2.22 8.19
CA ARG A 44 -14.07 -2.78 8.77
C ARG A 44 -13.78 -4.02 9.62
N SER A 45 -12.73 -4.76 9.26
CA SER A 45 -12.30 -5.94 10.03
C SER A 45 -11.52 -5.59 11.30
N GLY A 46 -11.21 -4.32 11.51
CA GLY A 46 -10.42 -3.87 12.66
C GLY A 46 -8.92 -3.79 12.41
N ARG A 47 -8.48 -3.98 11.16
CA ARG A 47 -7.07 -3.92 10.80
C ARG A 47 -6.73 -2.61 10.08
N SER A 48 -5.46 -2.41 9.77
CA SER A 48 -4.97 -1.16 9.20
C SER A 48 -4.32 -1.39 7.84
N ALA A 49 -4.25 -0.33 7.04
CA ALA A 49 -3.68 -0.39 5.70
C ALA A 49 -2.63 0.71 5.51
N ILE A 50 -1.57 0.38 4.80
CA ILE A 50 -0.55 1.32 4.34
C ILE A 50 -0.69 1.46 2.83
N VAL A 51 -0.72 2.70 2.34
CA VAL A 51 -0.76 3.00 0.91
C VAL A 51 0.47 3.82 0.56
N LEU A 52 1.31 3.27 -0.30
CA LEU A 52 2.50 3.96 -0.80
C LEU A 52 2.24 4.48 -2.20
N VAL A 53 2.54 5.75 -2.40
CA VAL A 53 2.50 6.40 -3.71
C VAL A 53 3.85 7.08 -3.96
N PRO A 54 4.25 7.26 -5.22
CA PRO A 54 5.44 8.06 -5.50
C PRO A 54 5.29 9.47 -4.91
N GLU A 55 6.39 10.06 -4.44
CA GLU A 55 6.37 11.40 -3.82
C GLU A 55 5.66 12.41 -4.72
N ILE A 56 5.89 12.34 -6.04
CA ILE A 56 5.26 13.24 -7.02
C ILE A 56 3.75 13.06 -7.12
N SER A 57 3.24 11.90 -6.71
CA SER A 57 1.81 11.58 -6.74
C SER A 57 1.11 11.86 -5.42
N LEU A 58 1.87 12.21 -4.39
CA LEU A 58 1.33 12.50 -3.06
C LEU A 58 0.84 13.95 -3.01
N THR A 59 -0.19 14.24 -3.78
CA THR A 59 -0.76 15.58 -3.94
C THR A 59 -1.91 15.79 -2.96
N PRO A 60 -2.32 17.06 -2.73
CA PRO A 60 -3.51 17.33 -1.92
C PRO A 60 -4.76 16.61 -2.45
N GLN A 61 -4.91 16.48 -3.77
CA GLN A 61 -6.04 15.78 -4.37
C GLN A 61 -6.02 14.28 -4.03
N THR A 62 -4.84 13.65 -4.09
CA THR A 62 -4.70 12.23 -3.72
C THR A 62 -5.06 12.03 -2.25
N VAL A 63 -4.51 12.86 -1.36
CA VAL A 63 -4.80 12.79 0.07
C VAL A 63 -6.30 13.00 0.33
N ALA A 64 -6.91 13.96 -0.36
CA ALA A 64 -8.32 14.27 -0.21
C ALA A 64 -9.22 13.09 -0.59
N ARG A 65 -8.83 12.27 -1.57
CA ARG A 65 -9.60 11.08 -1.93
C ARG A 65 -9.65 10.08 -0.79
N PHE A 66 -8.53 9.87 -0.09
CA PHE A 66 -8.49 8.97 1.06
C PHE A 66 -9.26 9.56 2.24
N ARG A 67 -9.08 10.85 2.52
CA ARG A 67 -9.80 11.51 3.61
C ARG A 67 -11.30 11.59 3.36
N GLY A 68 -11.72 11.75 2.12
CA GLY A 68 -13.14 11.75 1.77
C GLY A 68 -13.80 10.41 2.05
N ARG A 69 -13.04 9.32 1.99
CA ARG A 69 -13.55 7.97 2.18
C ARG A 69 -13.40 7.49 3.63
N PHE A 70 -12.31 7.86 4.31
CA PHE A 70 -11.96 7.34 5.62
C PHE A 70 -11.89 8.39 6.71
N GLY A 71 -12.08 9.67 6.37
CA GLY A 71 -12.18 10.75 7.36
C GLY A 71 -10.95 10.87 8.24
N ASP A 72 -11.18 10.95 9.54
CA ASP A 72 -10.14 11.21 10.53
C ASP A 72 -9.21 10.02 10.79
N MET A 73 -9.44 8.87 10.16
CA MET A 73 -8.56 7.71 10.29
C MET A 73 -7.32 7.78 9.41
N VAL A 74 -7.18 8.83 8.58
CA VAL A 74 -6.09 8.92 7.62
C VAL A 74 -4.91 9.68 8.21
N ALA A 75 -3.74 9.04 8.22
CA ALA A 75 -2.47 9.68 8.51
C ALA A 75 -1.67 9.84 7.21
N VAL A 76 -0.92 10.92 7.10
CA VAL A 76 -0.11 11.20 5.90
C VAL A 76 1.35 11.37 6.30
N LEU A 77 2.26 10.70 5.59
CA LEU A 77 3.70 10.80 5.81
C LEU A 77 4.40 11.14 4.50
N HIS A 78 5.17 12.22 4.51
CA HIS A 78 5.96 12.63 3.34
C HIS A 78 7.28 13.28 3.77
N SER A 79 8.21 13.46 2.83
CA SER A 79 9.57 13.91 3.12
C SER A 79 9.66 15.37 3.58
N ARG A 80 8.66 16.19 3.26
CA ARG A 80 8.67 17.64 3.58
C ARG A 80 8.16 17.95 4.97
N MET A 81 7.75 16.95 5.73
CA MET A 81 7.23 17.17 7.08
C MET A 81 8.36 17.59 8.02
N GLY A 82 8.07 18.58 8.86
CA GLY A 82 8.96 18.93 9.95
C GLY A 82 9.01 17.83 11.00
N THR A 83 10.01 17.89 11.86
CA THR A 83 10.21 16.88 12.92
C THR A 83 8.99 16.76 13.83
N GLY A 84 8.40 17.88 14.23
CA GLY A 84 7.21 17.88 15.08
C GLY A 84 5.99 17.25 14.41
N GLU A 85 5.75 17.60 13.13
CA GLU A 85 4.64 17.01 12.37
C GLU A 85 4.79 15.52 12.21
N ARG A 86 6.01 15.06 11.91
CA ARG A 86 6.31 13.64 11.75
C ARG A 86 6.08 12.90 13.07
N PHE A 87 6.52 13.47 14.18
CA PHE A 87 6.30 12.89 15.50
C PHE A 87 4.81 12.74 15.79
N ASP A 88 4.00 13.78 15.50
CA ASP A 88 2.57 13.76 15.74
C ASP A 88 1.88 12.68 14.90
N GLN A 89 2.26 12.55 13.63
CA GLN A 89 1.70 11.51 12.78
C GLN A 89 2.11 10.11 13.25
N TRP A 90 3.36 9.92 13.66
CA TRP A 90 3.82 8.63 14.18
C TRP A 90 3.07 8.24 15.46
N ASP A 91 2.84 9.21 16.35
CA ASP A 91 2.09 8.97 17.58
C ASP A 91 0.63 8.63 17.28
N PHE A 92 0.02 9.33 16.34
CA PHE A 92 -1.32 9.05 15.84
C PHE A 92 -1.44 7.64 15.26
N ILE A 93 -0.44 7.22 14.49
CA ILE A 93 -0.39 5.87 13.92
C ILE A 93 -0.20 4.82 15.03
N ARG A 94 0.75 5.06 15.92
CA ARG A 94 1.08 4.12 17.00
C ARG A 94 -0.10 3.89 17.94
N SER A 95 -0.90 4.91 18.18
CA SER A 95 -2.07 4.82 19.08
C SER A 95 -3.17 3.91 18.52
N GLY A 96 -3.13 3.62 17.22
CA GLY A 96 -4.19 2.86 16.55
C GLY A 96 -5.37 3.70 16.08
N GLU A 97 -5.35 5.02 16.32
CA GLU A 97 -6.40 5.92 15.83
C GLU A 97 -6.32 6.08 14.30
N ALA A 98 -5.11 6.15 13.77
CA ALA A 98 -4.91 6.15 12.32
C ALA A 98 -4.95 4.72 11.81
N ARG A 99 -5.84 4.45 10.87
CA ARG A 99 -6.06 3.12 10.31
C ARG A 99 -5.68 3.05 8.84
N VAL A 100 -5.57 4.19 8.18
CA VAL A 100 -5.17 4.29 6.77
C VAL A 100 -3.99 5.25 6.70
N ILE A 101 -2.83 4.72 6.36
CA ILE A 101 -1.59 5.49 6.31
C ILE A 101 -1.21 5.68 4.86
N VAL A 102 -1.19 6.93 4.41
CA VAL A 102 -0.85 7.29 3.03
C VAL A 102 0.50 8.02 3.04
N GLY A 103 1.41 7.58 2.21
CA GLY A 103 2.70 8.24 2.17
C GLY A 103 3.58 7.75 1.04
N ALA A 104 4.78 8.30 1.00
CA ALA A 104 5.82 7.85 0.09
C ALA A 104 6.54 6.63 0.69
N ARG A 105 7.62 6.22 0.07
CA ARG A 105 8.36 4.99 0.41
C ARG A 105 8.60 4.79 1.92
N SER A 106 8.97 5.84 2.63
CA SER A 106 9.29 5.75 4.06
C SER A 106 8.09 5.40 4.94
N ALA A 107 6.87 5.61 4.45
CA ALA A 107 5.66 5.26 5.21
C ALA A 107 5.52 3.76 5.46
N LEU A 108 6.25 2.93 4.71
CA LEU A 108 6.24 1.49 4.91
C LEU A 108 6.67 1.10 6.33
N PHE A 109 7.52 1.90 6.96
CA PHE A 109 8.06 1.62 8.28
C PHE A 109 7.29 2.29 9.42
N ALA A 110 6.13 2.86 9.14
CA ALA A 110 5.28 3.46 10.17
C ALA A 110 4.86 2.41 11.21
N PRO A 111 4.72 2.80 12.48
CA PRO A 111 4.41 1.86 13.57
C PRO A 111 2.93 1.45 13.58
N VAL A 112 2.50 0.80 12.53
CA VAL A 112 1.11 0.38 12.33
C VAL A 112 0.80 -0.84 13.16
N ALA A 113 -0.27 -0.76 13.96
CA ALA A 113 -0.81 -1.93 14.66
C ALA A 113 -1.74 -2.69 13.72
N ASP A 114 -1.76 -4.01 13.83
CA ASP A 114 -2.68 -4.87 13.06
C ASP A 114 -2.66 -4.58 11.56
N LEU A 115 -1.47 -4.60 10.96
CA LEU A 115 -1.33 -4.39 9.53
C LEU A 115 -2.03 -5.52 8.76
N GLY A 116 -2.98 -5.15 7.90
CA GLY A 116 -3.75 -6.10 7.10
C GLY A 116 -3.56 -5.97 5.60
N LEU A 117 -3.10 -4.81 5.15
CA LEU A 117 -2.95 -4.54 3.72
C LEU A 117 -1.84 -3.52 3.48
N ILE A 118 -1.01 -3.80 2.47
CA ILE A 118 -0.04 -2.84 1.95
C ILE A 118 -0.37 -2.65 0.47
N VAL A 119 -0.53 -1.39 0.05
CA VAL A 119 -0.74 -1.04 -1.36
C VAL A 119 0.47 -0.24 -1.83
N ILE A 120 1.06 -0.64 -2.92
CA ILE A 120 2.12 0.14 -3.59
C ILE A 120 1.59 0.52 -4.96
N ASP A 121 1.24 1.80 -5.13
CA ASP A 121 0.81 2.31 -6.41
C ASP A 121 2.02 2.67 -7.26
N GLU A 122 1.89 2.49 -8.58
CA GLU A 122 2.99 2.73 -9.53
C GLU A 122 4.25 1.94 -9.12
N GLU A 123 4.12 0.61 -8.95
CA GLU A 123 5.18 -0.25 -8.39
C GLU A 123 6.48 -0.22 -9.21
N HIS A 124 6.41 0.18 -10.48
CA HIS A 124 7.56 0.31 -11.37
C HIS A 124 8.39 1.58 -11.10
N GLU A 125 7.88 2.51 -10.29
CA GLU A 125 8.52 3.82 -10.08
C GLU A 125 9.89 3.67 -9.41
N ALA A 126 10.91 4.30 -10.00
CA ALA A 126 12.28 4.22 -9.51
C ALA A 126 12.47 4.77 -8.09
N SER A 127 11.60 5.70 -7.65
CA SER A 127 11.67 6.28 -6.31
C SER A 127 11.46 5.26 -5.19
N TYR A 128 10.92 4.07 -5.52
CA TYR A 128 10.78 2.98 -4.56
C TYR A 128 12.06 2.18 -4.36
N LYS A 129 13.15 2.51 -5.09
CA LYS A 129 14.45 1.90 -4.89
C LYS A 129 15.33 2.83 -4.09
N GLN A 130 15.94 2.32 -3.02
CA GLN A 130 16.86 3.11 -2.22
C GLN A 130 18.28 2.95 -2.77
N ASP A 131 18.88 4.05 -3.23
CA ASP A 131 20.22 4.04 -3.83
C ASP A 131 21.34 4.12 -2.79
N SER A 132 21.06 4.67 -1.60
CA SER A 132 22.02 4.74 -0.49
C SER A 132 21.98 3.46 0.35
N ALA A 133 23.07 3.17 1.04
CA ALA A 133 23.12 1.99 1.94
C ALA A 133 22.30 2.22 3.21
N PRO A 134 21.54 1.22 3.71
CA PRO A 134 21.34 -0.09 3.08
C PRO A 134 20.41 0.02 1.86
N ARG A 135 20.76 -0.65 0.78
CA ARG A 135 19.93 -0.66 -0.43
C ARG A 135 18.81 -1.68 -0.29
N TYR A 136 17.61 -1.28 -0.72
CA TYR A 136 16.49 -2.20 -0.74
C TYR A 136 15.50 -1.81 -1.84
N VAL A 137 14.69 -2.78 -2.25
CA VAL A 137 13.55 -2.56 -3.14
C VAL A 137 12.29 -2.59 -2.26
N THR A 138 11.53 -1.53 -2.28
CA THR A 138 10.34 -1.37 -1.44
C THR A 138 9.39 -2.56 -1.58
N ARG A 139 9.16 -3.04 -2.81
CA ARG A 139 8.30 -4.18 -3.09
C ARG A 139 8.75 -5.43 -2.32
N ASP A 140 10.05 -5.71 -2.29
CA ASP A 140 10.56 -6.91 -1.63
C ASP A 140 10.42 -6.82 -0.11
N VAL A 141 10.68 -5.65 0.46
CA VAL A 141 10.47 -5.42 1.89
C VAL A 141 9.00 -5.53 2.24
N ALA A 142 8.13 -4.94 1.42
CA ALA A 142 6.68 -5.00 1.64
C ALA A 142 6.17 -6.44 1.57
N ALA A 143 6.68 -7.24 0.62
CA ALA A 143 6.30 -8.66 0.51
C ALA A 143 6.72 -9.43 1.75
N TRP A 144 7.91 -9.18 2.27
CA TRP A 144 8.38 -9.79 3.50
C TRP A 144 7.51 -9.40 4.70
N MET A 145 7.20 -8.10 4.83
CA MET A 145 6.33 -7.61 5.91
C MET A 145 4.94 -8.23 5.83
N ALA A 146 4.39 -8.35 4.63
CA ALA A 146 3.07 -8.94 4.46
C ALA A 146 3.05 -10.40 4.94
N ARG A 147 4.07 -11.18 4.62
CA ARG A 147 4.17 -12.56 5.11
C ARG A 147 4.28 -12.60 6.63
N GLU A 148 5.16 -11.78 7.22
CA GLU A 148 5.39 -11.76 8.66
C GLU A 148 4.16 -11.29 9.46
N ARG A 149 3.37 -10.38 8.88
CA ARG A 149 2.23 -9.77 9.56
C ARG A 149 0.90 -10.41 9.17
N GLY A 150 0.90 -11.42 8.29
CA GLY A 150 -0.34 -12.02 7.80
C GLY A 150 -1.22 -11.03 7.04
N ALA A 151 -0.59 -10.14 6.27
CA ALA A 151 -1.25 -9.12 5.48
C ALA A 151 -1.25 -9.48 4.00
N ALA A 152 -2.01 -8.76 3.19
CA ALA A 152 -1.94 -8.87 1.74
C ALA A 152 -1.12 -7.69 1.19
N LEU A 153 -0.46 -7.91 0.06
CA LEU A 153 0.26 -6.86 -0.66
C LEU A 153 -0.39 -6.66 -2.03
N VAL A 154 -0.72 -5.42 -2.34
CA VAL A 154 -1.26 -5.03 -3.64
C VAL A 154 -0.24 -4.17 -4.36
N LEU A 155 0.10 -4.56 -5.57
CA LEU A 155 0.99 -3.80 -6.45
C LEU A 155 0.18 -3.30 -7.64
N GLY A 156 0.06 -1.99 -7.80
CA GLY A 156 -0.66 -1.39 -8.91
C GLY A 156 0.28 -0.76 -9.91
N SER A 157 0.08 -1.00 -11.19
CA SER A 157 0.88 -0.37 -12.24
C SER A 157 0.19 -0.49 -13.60
N ALA A 158 0.36 0.55 -14.42
CA ALA A 158 0.01 0.49 -15.84
C ALA A 158 1.11 -0.22 -16.64
N THR A 159 2.33 -0.22 -16.12
CA THR A 159 3.51 -0.83 -16.76
C THR A 159 4.26 -1.65 -15.71
N PRO A 160 3.76 -2.85 -15.37
CA PRO A 160 4.40 -3.66 -14.33
C PRO A 160 5.88 -3.91 -14.63
N SER A 161 6.70 -3.98 -13.59
CA SER A 161 8.12 -4.29 -13.74
C SER A 161 8.30 -5.74 -14.21
N ILE A 162 9.44 -5.99 -14.86
CA ILE A 162 9.77 -7.34 -15.31
C ILE A 162 9.86 -8.27 -14.10
N GLU A 163 10.41 -7.80 -12.99
CA GLU A 163 10.53 -8.55 -11.75
C GLU A 163 9.17 -8.97 -11.20
N ALA A 164 8.18 -8.06 -11.21
CA ALA A 164 6.84 -8.37 -10.74
C ALA A 164 6.16 -9.40 -11.65
N LEU A 165 6.30 -9.25 -12.96
CA LEU A 165 5.76 -10.22 -13.93
C LEU A 165 6.39 -11.59 -13.77
N PHE A 166 7.70 -11.64 -13.56
CA PHE A 166 8.42 -12.90 -13.30
C PHE A 166 7.85 -13.60 -12.06
N ARG A 167 7.63 -12.85 -10.96
CA ARG A 167 7.08 -13.40 -9.73
C ARG A 167 5.69 -13.98 -9.93
N VAL A 168 4.83 -13.30 -10.68
CA VAL A 168 3.49 -13.81 -10.99
C VAL A 168 3.56 -15.18 -11.68
N GLN A 169 4.55 -15.36 -12.56
CA GLN A 169 4.71 -16.63 -13.30
C GLN A 169 5.33 -17.74 -12.47
N HIS A 170 6.15 -17.42 -11.47
CA HIS A 170 7.00 -18.41 -10.80
C HIS A 170 6.70 -18.57 -9.31
N ASP A 171 5.93 -17.67 -8.71
CA ASP A 171 5.61 -17.72 -7.28
C ASP A 171 4.10 -17.91 -7.12
N PRO A 172 3.65 -19.06 -6.58
CA PRO A 172 2.21 -19.33 -6.45
C PRO A 172 1.48 -18.40 -5.49
N THR A 173 2.19 -17.62 -4.66
CA THR A 173 1.58 -16.64 -3.77
C THR A 173 1.32 -15.29 -4.46
N TRP A 174 1.74 -15.15 -5.73
CA TRP A 174 1.54 -13.94 -6.53
C TRP A 174 0.49 -14.19 -7.60
N THR A 175 -0.48 -13.29 -7.71
CA THR A 175 -1.59 -13.36 -8.69
C THR A 175 -1.68 -12.02 -9.42
N ALA A 176 -2.02 -12.07 -10.71
CA ALA A 176 -2.29 -10.86 -11.50
C ALA A 176 -3.76 -10.75 -11.85
N VAL A 177 -4.29 -9.55 -11.84
CA VAL A 177 -5.66 -9.25 -12.25
C VAL A 177 -5.74 -8.00 -13.13
#